data_75fd33e09b66a6283d4979f9486e5719
#
_entry.id   75fd33e09b66a6283d4979f9486e5719
#
_cell.length_a   1.000
_cell.length_b   1.000
_cell.length_c   1.000
_cell.angle_alpha   90.00
_cell.angle_beta   90.00
_cell.angle_gamma   90.00
#
_symmetry.space_group_name_H-M   'P 1'
#
loop_
_entity.id
_entity.type
_entity.pdbx_description
1 polymer ?
#
loop_
_entity_poly.entity_id
_entity_poly.type
_entity_poly.pdbx_seq_one_letter_code
_entity_poly.pdbx_strand_id
1 'polypeptide(L)' 'MRILNINEVVKKIGLSTVTIWRRERDGSFPKRINLSERRVGWVESEIEDWLDSRPRGICAEPVMRAE' A
#
# COMPACT_ATOMS: atom_id res chain seq x y z
N MET A 1 -14.82 -7.18 7.32
CA MET A 1 -13.90 -6.61 6.35
C MET A 1 -13.80 -5.12 6.55
N ARG A 2 -12.63 -4.59 6.54
CA ARG A 2 -12.46 -3.19 6.74
C ARG A 2 -11.84 -2.54 5.52
N ILE A 3 -12.29 -1.36 5.19
CA ILE A 3 -11.77 -0.62 4.05
C ILE A 3 -10.96 0.56 4.56
N LEU A 4 -9.76 0.72 4.03
CA LEU A 4 -8.89 1.80 4.44
C LEU A 4 -8.83 2.86 3.35
N ASN A 5 -8.84 4.13 3.72
CA ASN A 5 -8.69 5.17 2.71
C ASN A 5 -7.19 5.42 2.52
N ILE A 6 -6.85 6.30 1.60
CA ILE A 6 -5.45 6.51 1.26
C ILE A 6 -4.64 6.99 2.46
N ASN A 7 -5.21 7.84 3.30
CA ASN A 7 -4.47 8.33 4.44
C ASN A 7 -4.19 7.20 5.43
N GLU A 8 -5.15 6.30 5.59
CA GLU A 8 -4.97 5.18 6.49
C GLU A 8 -3.93 4.20 5.95
N VAL A 9 -3.93 4.00 4.65
CA VAL A 9 -2.96 3.11 4.02
C VAL A 9 -1.57 3.71 4.19
N VAL A 10 -1.42 5.01 3.95
CA VAL A 10 -0.14 5.68 4.10
C VAL A 10 0.39 5.49 5.52
N LYS A 11 -0.47 5.66 6.52
CA LYS A 11 -0.01 5.51 7.88
C LYS A 11 0.35 4.07 8.19
N LYS A 12 -0.39 3.15 7.66
CA LYS A 12 -0.17 1.76 7.99
C LYS A 12 1.10 1.22 7.39
N ILE A 13 1.41 1.57 6.16
CA ILE A 13 2.57 1.00 5.50
C ILE A 13 3.74 1.97 5.39
N GLY A 14 3.54 3.22 5.68
CA GLY A 14 4.65 4.17 5.70
C GLY A 14 5.15 4.62 4.34
N LEU A 15 4.38 4.45 3.30
CA LEU A 15 4.78 4.91 1.97
C LEU A 15 3.99 6.15 1.61
N SER A 16 4.56 6.99 0.76
CA SER A 16 3.85 8.18 0.33
C SER A 16 2.78 7.83 -0.68
N THR A 17 1.84 8.72 -0.89
CA THR A 17 0.76 8.46 -1.84
C THR A 17 1.31 8.27 -3.24
N VAL A 18 2.35 9.01 -3.62
CA VAL A 18 2.92 8.87 -4.95
C VAL A 18 3.50 7.46 -5.11
N THR A 19 4.18 6.98 -4.09
CA THR A 19 4.76 5.65 -4.14
C THR A 19 3.66 4.59 -4.25
N ILE A 20 2.56 4.77 -3.51
CA ILE A 20 1.46 3.82 -3.55
C ILE A 20 0.86 3.78 -4.94
N TRP A 21 0.62 4.95 -5.56
CA TRP A 21 0.05 4.97 -6.89
C TRP A 21 0.98 4.32 -7.90
N ARG A 22 2.28 4.55 -7.73
CA ARG A 22 3.25 3.98 -8.65
C ARG A 22 3.28 2.45 -8.53
N ARG A 23 3.25 1.94 -7.32
CA ARG A 23 3.29 0.50 -7.12
C ARG A 23 2.00 -0.16 -7.58
N GLU A 24 0.88 0.53 -7.41
CA GLU A 24 -0.37 -0.01 -7.87
C GLU A 24 -0.35 -0.10 -9.40
N ARG A 25 0.21 0.90 -10.04
CA ARG A 25 0.27 0.90 -11.49
C ARG A 25 1.19 -0.22 -11.97
N ASP A 26 2.26 -0.51 -11.27
CA ASP A 26 3.16 -1.56 -11.67
C ASP A 26 2.62 -2.94 -11.34
N GLY A 27 1.57 -3.02 -10.62
CA GLY A 27 0.99 -4.32 -10.26
C GLY A 27 1.59 -4.94 -9.02
N SER A 28 2.43 -4.19 -8.28
CA SER A 28 3.05 -4.75 -7.09
C SER A 28 2.33 -4.34 -5.83
N PHE A 29 1.18 -3.76 -5.92
CA PHE A 29 0.42 -3.35 -4.75
C PHE A 29 -1.04 -3.69 -5.00
N PRO A 30 -1.83 -3.98 -3.98
CA PRO A 30 -3.23 -4.31 -4.17
C PRO A 30 -3.98 -3.15 -4.82
N LYS A 31 -4.91 -3.45 -5.68
CA LYS A 31 -5.61 -2.41 -6.39
C LYS A 31 -6.71 -1.81 -5.53
N ARG A 32 -6.93 -0.53 -5.70
CA ARG A 32 -7.95 0.14 -4.91
C ARG A 32 -9.33 -0.24 -5.41
N ILE A 33 -10.30 -0.06 -4.55
CA ILE A 33 -11.66 -0.34 -4.87
C ILE A 33 -12.38 0.97 -4.95
N ASN A 34 -13.21 1.16 -5.95
CA ASN A 34 -13.98 2.38 -6.06
C ASN A 34 -15.20 2.24 -5.15
N LEU A 35 -15.30 3.08 -4.16
CA LEU A 35 -16.43 3.03 -3.24
C LEU A 35 -17.54 3.96 -3.70
N SER A 36 -17.20 5.05 -4.36
CA SER A 36 -18.17 5.93 -4.94
C SER A 36 -17.43 6.79 -5.93
N GLU A 37 -18.10 7.74 -6.55
CA GLU A 37 -17.48 8.54 -7.57
C GLU A 37 -16.21 9.22 -7.14
N ARG A 38 -16.08 9.58 -5.92
CA ARG A 38 -14.90 10.27 -5.47
C ARG A 38 -14.18 9.57 -4.37
N ARG A 39 -14.59 8.38 -4.02
CA ARG A 39 -13.99 7.70 -2.91
C ARG A 39 -13.38 6.39 -3.33
N VAL A 40 -12.20 6.14 -2.92
CA VAL A 40 -11.57 4.86 -3.17
C VAL A 40 -11.02 4.34 -1.87
N GLY A 41 -10.77 3.07 -1.80
CA GLY A 41 -10.22 2.45 -0.60
C GLY A 41 -9.57 1.16 -0.93
N TRP A 42 -8.95 0.56 0.07
CA TRP A 42 -8.30 -0.73 -0.08
C TRP A 42 -8.84 -1.64 1.02
N VAL A 43 -8.97 -2.91 0.71
CA VAL A 43 -9.39 -3.88 1.71
C VAL A 43 -8.23 -4.08 2.67
N GLU A 44 -8.48 -3.93 3.95
CA GLU A 44 -7.42 -4.01 4.95
C GLU A 44 -6.69 -5.35 4.88
N SER A 45 -7.42 -6.44 4.72
CA SER A 45 -6.78 -7.75 4.68
C SER A 45 -5.85 -7.89 3.50
N GLU A 46 -6.17 -7.24 2.38
CA GLU A 46 -5.29 -7.28 1.23
C GLU A 46 -4.01 -6.50 1.52
N ILE A 47 -4.11 -5.39 2.22
CA ILE A 47 -2.94 -4.61 2.59
C ILE A 47 -2.07 -5.41 3.56
N GLU A 48 -2.69 -6.10 4.48
CA GLU A 48 -1.94 -6.90 5.44
C GLU A 48 -1.24 -8.08 4.74
N ASP A 49 -1.92 -8.71 3.79
CA ASP A 49 -1.31 -9.80 3.04
C ASP A 49 -0.13 -9.28 2.24
N TRP A 50 -0.27 -8.08 1.68
CA TRP A 50 0.81 -7.50 0.90
C TRP A 50 2.01 -7.24 1.80
N LEU A 51 1.77 -6.72 3.01
CA LEU A 51 2.86 -6.47 3.94
C LEU A 51 3.54 -7.78 4.34
N ASP A 52 2.77 -8.83 4.55
CA ASP A 52 3.34 -10.09 4.94
C ASP A 52 4.19 -10.67 3.82
N SER A 53 3.89 -10.35 2.58
CA SER A 53 4.66 -10.90 1.48
C SER A 53 5.91 -10.08 1.20
N ARG A 54 6.13 -8.96 1.90
CA ARG A 54 7.33 -8.16 1.68
C ARG A 54 8.51 -8.83 2.35
N PRO A 55 9.68 -8.70 1.76
CA PRO A 55 10.86 -9.26 2.37
C PRO A 55 11.12 -8.65 3.72
N ARG A 56 11.58 -9.42 4.67
CA ARG A 56 11.90 -8.91 5.95
C ARG A 56 13.34 -9.05 6.23
N GLY A 57 13.78 -8.43 7.20
CA GLY A 57 15.09 -8.61 7.64
C GLY A 57 16.05 -7.85 6.90
N ILE A 58 17.17 -8.30 6.73
CA ILE A 58 18.12 -7.57 6.23
C ILE A 58 18.17 -7.31 4.95
N CYS A 59 17.60 -7.37 4.26
CA CYS A 59 17.62 -7.09 2.99
C CYS A 59 18.34 -6.18 2.58
N ALA A 60 18.93 -6.01 2.70
CA ALA A 60 19.68 -5.24 2.09
C ALA A 60 19.38 -4.12 1.52
N GLU A 61 18.95 -3.72 1.13
CA GLU A 61 18.71 -2.68 0.52
C GLU A 61 18.64 -1.70 1.20
N PRO A 62 19.19 -1.10 1.14
CA PRO A 62 19.24 -0.11 1.86
C PRO A 62 18.42 0.78 1.56
N VAL A 63 18.28 1.15 1.40
CA VAL A 63 17.68 1.95 1.23
C VAL A 63 17.11 2.76 1.40
N MET A 64 17.09 3.23 1.52
CA MET A 64 16.58 3.91 1.72
C MET A 64 15.97 4.76 1.36
N ARG A 65 15.53 5.15 1.15
CA ARG A 65 15.03 5.94 0.87
C ARG A 65 13.93 6.02 0.90
N ALA A 66 13.66 6.52 1.04
CA ALA A 66 12.64 6.85 1.30
C ALA A 66 11.76 6.79 0.37
N GLU A 67 11.16 6.65 0.20
CA GLU A 67 10.41 6.65 -0.67
C GLU A 67 9.48 7.29 -0.50
#